data_a8293ad17cf4f13acc4a99385d13f94a
#
_entry.id   a8293ad17cf4f13acc4a99385d13f94a
#
_cell.length_a   1.000
_cell.length_b   1.000
_cell.length_c   1.000
_cell.angle_alpha   90.00
_cell.angle_beta   90.00
_cell.angle_gamma   90.00
#
_symmetry.space_group_name_H-M   'P 1'
#
loop_
_entity.id
_entity.type
_entity.pdbx_description
1 polymer ?
#
loop_
_entity_poly.entity_id
_entity_poly.type
_entity_poly.pdbx_seq_one_letter_code
_entity_poly.pdbx_strand_id
1 'polypeptide(L)'
;MKFLKIFIIIVISFCFSAKSYSDIDIEAKHVIIQDHYSGKILFEKDADGRIYPASMTKIMTTIVTFDLIKSGEASLDELITISEKAWRMSQSGYSSMFIMLNDQVSVEDLLKGIIIVSGNDACVALAEGLS
;
A
#
# COMPACT_ATOMS: atom_id res chain seq x y z
N MET A 1 -54.49 -34.28 -0.99
CA MET A 1 -53.92 -33.54 -2.16
C MET A 1 -53.45 -32.12 -1.86
N LYS A 2 -54.14 -31.29 -1.07
CA LYS A 2 -53.70 -29.90 -0.76
C LYS A 2 -52.37 -29.85 0.06
N PHE A 3 -52.21 -30.67 1.07
CA PHE A 3 -50.97 -30.73 1.87
C PHE A 3 -49.75 -31.16 1.04
N LEU A 4 -49.88 -32.09 0.12
CA LEU A 4 -48.79 -32.52 -0.76
C LEU A 4 -48.35 -31.39 -1.68
N LYS A 5 -49.27 -30.55 -2.20
CA LYS A 5 -48.93 -29.39 -3.05
C LYS A 5 -48.20 -28.34 -2.24
N ILE A 6 -48.62 -28.04 -1.00
CA ILE A 6 -47.95 -27.09 -0.09
C ILE A 6 -46.52 -27.58 0.25
N PHE A 7 -46.35 -28.85 0.55
CA PHE A 7 -45.06 -29.44 0.84
C PHE A 7 -44.09 -29.33 -0.34
N ILE A 8 -44.56 -29.62 -1.56
CA ILE A 8 -43.76 -29.47 -2.79
C ILE A 8 -43.33 -28.02 -3.03
N ILE A 9 -44.21 -27.04 -2.77
CA ILE A 9 -43.90 -25.61 -2.91
C ILE A 9 -42.81 -25.21 -1.92
N ILE A 10 -42.88 -25.66 -0.67
CA ILE A 10 -41.89 -25.36 0.37
C ILE A 10 -40.52 -25.99 -0.01
N VAL A 11 -40.49 -27.20 -0.50
CA VAL A 11 -39.26 -27.91 -0.93
C VAL A 11 -38.64 -27.19 -2.14
N ILE A 12 -39.43 -26.77 -3.12
CA ILE A 12 -38.95 -26.00 -4.27
C ILE A 12 -38.41 -24.63 -3.84
N SER A 13 -39.09 -23.94 -2.91
CA SER A 13 -38.61 -22.65 -2.37
C SER A 13 -37.26 -22.76 -1.65
N PHE A 14 -37.01 -23.88 -0.97
CA PHE A 14 -35.73 -24.13 -0.29
C PHE A 14 -34.58 -24.46 -1.25
N CYS A 15 -34.87 -25.03 -2.42
CA CYS A 15 -33.87 -25.34 -3.44
C CYS A 15 -33.37 -24.11 -4.21
N PHE A 16 -34.09 -22.99 -4.15
CA PHE A 16 -33.73 -21.74 -4.85
C PHE A 16 -32.94 -20.74 -4.01
N SER A 17 -32.37 -21.15 -2.86
CA SER A 17 -31.38 -20.35 -2.16
C SER A 17 -30.04 -20.37 -2.93
N ALA A 18 -30.06 -19.84 -4.15
CA ALA A 18 -28.84 -19.59 -4.92
C ALA A 18 -28.02 -18.55 -4.16
N LYS A 19 -26.84 -18.96 -3.70
CA LYS A 19 -25.85 -17.98 -3.25
C LYS A 19 -25.49 -17.13 -4.46
N SER A 20 -26.02 -15.90 -4.50
CA SER A 20 -25.57 -14.90 -5.46
C SER A 20 -24.16 -14.52 -5.09
N TYR A 21 -23.16 -15.08 -5.76
CA TYR A 21 -21.82 -14.54 -5.77
C TYR A 21 -21.83 -13.38 -6.76
N SER A 22 -21.66 -12.17 -6.28
CA SER A 22 -21.32 -11.05 -7.15
C SER A 22 -19.92 -11.36 -7.69
N ASP A 23 -19.82 -11.58 -8.99
CA ASP A 23 -18.51 -11.68 -9.65
C ASP A 23 -17.88 -10.29 -9.62
N ILE A 24 -16.79 -10.15 -8.88
CA ILE A 24 -16.07 -8.87 -8.79
C ILE A 24 -15.13 -8.84 -9.99
N ASP A 25 -15.54 -8.17 -11.06
CA ASP A 25 -14.70 -7.95 -12.24
C ASP A 25 -13.70 -6.81 -11.96
N ILE A 26 -12.42 -7.18 -11.81
CA ILE A 26 -11.33 -6.23 -11.58
C ILE A 26 -10.28 -6.44 -12.68
N GLU A 27 -9.94 -5.36 -13.39
CA GLU A 27 -8.93 -5.38 -14.47
C GLU A 27 -7.50 -5.65 -13.95
N ALA A 28 -7.21 -5.39 -12.65
CA ALA A 28 -5.92 -5.68 -12.06
C ALA A 28 -5.56 -7.16 -12.19
N LYS A 29 -4.29 -7.44 -12.49
CA LYS A 29 -3.78 -8.82 -12.63
C LYS A 29 -3.65 -9.53 -11.30
N HIS A 30 -3.24 -8.80 -10.26
CA HIS A 30 -3.01 -9.31 -8.91
C HIS A 30 -3.84 -8.50 -7.93
N VAL A 31 -4.65 -9.17 -7.13
CA VAL A 31 -5.54 -8.53 -6.15
C VAL A 31 -5.61 -9.36 -4.88
N ILE A 32 -5.59 -8.71 -3.74
CA ILE A 32 -5.97 -9.27 -2.46
C ILE A 32 -6.82 -8.24 -1.70
N ILE A 33 -7.97 -8.67 -1.21
CA ILE A 33 -8.84 -7.87 -0.34
C ILE A 33 -9.00 -8.62 0.98
N GLN A 34 -8.57 -7.99 2.04
CA GLN A 34 -8.58 -8.56 3.38
C GLN A 34 -9.40 -7.68 4.32
N ASP A 35 -10.24 -8.32 5.13
CA ASP A 35 -10.91 -7.63 6.24
C ASP A 35 -9.89 -7.25 7.32
N HIS A 36 -9.83 -5.96 7.64
CA HIS A 36 -8.81 -5.40 8.54
C HIS A 36 -8.89 -5.99 9.96
N TYR A 37 -10.09 -6.26 10.46
CA TYR A 37 -10.29 -6.70 11.86
C TYR A 37 -10.13 -8.20 12.03
N SER A 38 -10.69 -8.99 11.12
CA SER A 38 -10.68 -10.45 11.22
C SER A 38 -9.49 -11.11 10.51
N GLY A 39 -8.78 -10.37 9.65
CA GLY A 39 -7.75 -10.93 8.77
C GLY A 39 -8.29 -11.84 7.67
N LYS A 40 -9.61 -11.98 7.53
CA LYS A 40 -10.23 -12.85 6.54
C LYS A 40 -10.00 -12.32 5.12
N ILE A 41 -9.54 -13.17 4.22
CA ILE A 41 -9.48 -12.85 2.80
C ILE A 41 -10.90 -12.85 2.23
N LEU A 42 -11.33 -11.73 1.68
CA LEU A 42 -12.64 -11.51 1.09
C LEU A 42 -12.63 -11.80 -0.41
N PHE A 43 -11.53 -11.49 -1.08
CA PHE A 43 -11.31 -11.74 -2.49
C PHE A 43 -9.82 -11.84 -2.78
N GLU A 44 -9.44 -12.72 -3.69
CA GLU A 44 -8.06 -12.81 -4.18
C GLU A 44 -8.05 -13.20 -5.67
N LYS A 45 -7.07 -12.68 -6.39
CA LYS A 45 -6.78 -13.00 -7.78
C LYS A 45 -5.27 -12.98 -7.96
N ASP A 46 -4.66 -14.15 -8.20
CA ASP A 46 -3.21 -14.32 -8.34
C ASP A 46 -2.40 -13.49 -7.30
N ALA A 47 -2.83 -13.59 -6.01
CA ALA A 47 -2.32 -12.74 -4.93
C ALA A 47 -0.83 -12.97 -4.63
N ASP A 48 -0.33 -14.19 -4.87
CA ASP A 48 1.07 -14.59 -4.68
C ASP A 48 1.95 -14.38 -5.92
N GLY A 49 1.35 -13.89 -7.02
CA GLY A 49 2.06 -13.59 -8.25
C GLY A 49 3.13 -12.51 -8.04
N ARG A 50 4.34 -12.72 -8.61
CA ARG A 50 5.41 -11.72 -8.51
C ARG A 50 5.08 -10.49 -9.34
N ILE A 51 5.18 -9.31 -8.72
CA ILE A 51 4.95 -8.02 -9.34
C ILE A 51 6.18 -7.12 -9.19
N TYR A 52 6.28 -6.13 -10.06
CA TYR A 52 7.16 -4.97 -9.84
C TYR A 52 6.35 -3.92 -9.09
N PRO A 53 6.63 -3.67 -7.80
CA PRO A 53 5.78 -2.81 -6.96
C PRO A 53 5.88 -1.32 -7.32
N ALA A 54 6.88 -0.92 -8.13
CA ALA A 54 7.12 0.48 -8.49
C ALA A 54 7.12 1.38 -7.25
N SER A 55 6.38 2.49 -7.26
CA SER A 55 6.32 3.42 -6.11
C SER A 55 5.72 2.84 -4.83
N MET A 56 5.04 1.69 -4.88
CA MET A 56 4.60 1.01 -3.66
C MET A 56 5.77 0.56 -2.77
N THR A 57 6.98 0.40 -3.33
CA THR A 57 8.20 0.13 -2.55
C THR A 57 8.43 1.19 -1.46
N LYS A 58 8.03 2.45 -1.70
CA LYS A 58 8.18 3.56 -0.76
C LYS A 58 7.35 3.40 0.52
N ILE A 59 6.29 2.58 0.46
CA ILE A 59 5.50 2.20 1.65
C ILE A 59 6.43 1.51 2.65
N MET A 60 7.29 0.61 2.19
CA MET A 60 8.25 -0.08 3.06
C MET A 60 9.27 0.90 3.66
N THR A 61 9.82 1.82 2.86
CA THR A 61 10.72 2.88 3.38
C THR A 61 10.03 3.68 4.49
N THR A 62 8.76 4.07 4.27
CA THR A 62 7.98 4.81 5.26
C THR A 62 7.73 4.01 6.54
N ILE A 63 7.40 2.72 6.43
CA ILE A 63 7.18 1.82 7.58
C ILE A 63 8.48 1.70 8.40
N VAL A 64 9.61 1.42 7.75
CA VAL A 64 10.91 1.30 8.43
C VAL A 64 11.26 2.62 9.14
N THR A 65 11.05 3.77 8.50
CA THR A 65 11.28 5.07 9.12
C THR A 65 10.42 5.26 10.38
N PHE A 66 9.13 4.91 10.33
CA PHE A 66 8.26 4.98 11.52
C PHE A 66 8.68 4.01 12.63
N ASP A 67 9.17 2.83 12.29
CA ASP A 67 9.69 1.89 13.28
C ASP A 67 10.94 2.45 13.97
N LEU A 68 11.87 3.07 13.23
CA LEU A 68 13.04 3.75 13.79
C LEU A 68 12.65 4.94 14.69
N ILE A 69 11.63 5.73 14.29
CA ILE A 69 11.13 6.81 15.14
C ILE A 69 10.51 6.24 16.43
N LYS A 70 9.72 5.17 16.32
CA LYS A 70 9.07 4.53 17.45
C LYS A 70 10.05 3.89 18.44
N SER A 71 11.18 3.36 17.94
CA SER A 71 12.26 2.81 18.77
C SER A 71 13.15 3.90 19.39
N GLY A 72 13.06 5.14 18.93
CA GLY A 72 13.89 6.25 19.35
C GLY A 72 15.27 6.29 18.67
N GLU A 73 15.45 5.52 17.61
CA GLU A 73 16.68 5.50 16.80
C GLU A 73 16.70 6.63 15.76
N ALA A 74 15.55 7.23 15.47
CA ALA A 74 15.40 8.42 14.62
C ALA A 74 14.39 9.38 15.21
N SER A 75 14.41 10.64 14.76
CA SER A 75 13.48 11.68 15.20
C SER A 75 12.91 12.42 13.98
N LEU A 76 11.66 12.91 14.08
CA LEU A 76 11.01 13.66 13.00
C LEU A 76 11.74 14.97 12.66
N ASP A 77 12.37 15.60 13.64
CA ASP A 77 13.12 16.84 13.51
C ASP A 77 14.60 16.62 13.17
N GLU A 78 15.06 15.38 13.12
CA GLU A 78 16.41 15.03 12.68
C GLU A 78 16.65 15.53 11.26
N LEU A 79 17.81 16.18 11.05
CA LEU A 79 18.17 16.78 9.77
C LEU A 79 19.11 15.84 9.00
N ILE A 80 18.67 15.49 7.78
CA ILE A 80 19.43 14.66 6.85
C ILE A 80 20.06 15.57 5.80
N THR A 81 21.39 15.48 5.64
CA THR A 81 22.11 16.16 4.59
C THR A 81 21.90 15.45 3.26
N ILE A 82 21.45 16.20 2.26
CA ILE A 82 21.11 15.66 0.95
C ILE A 82 22.37 15.31 0.16
N SER A 83 22.52 14.03 -0.15
CA SER A 83 23.60 13.49 -0.96
C SER A 83 23.45 13.85 -2.45
N GLU A 84 24.56 13.75 -3.19
CA GLU A 84 24.54 13.88 -4.65
C GLU A 84 23.61 12.83 -5.31
N LYS A 85 23.55 11.62 -4.77
CA LYS A 85 22.71 10.56 -5.28
C LYS A 85 21.23 10.88 -5.09
N ALA A 86 20.81 11.34 -3.90
CA ALA A 86 19.45 11.79 -3.65
C ALA A 86 19.07 12.99 -4.55
N TRP A 87 19.93 14.00 -4.62
CA TRP A 87 19.72 15.16 -5.49
C TRP A 87 19.60 14.78 -6.97
N ARG A 88 20.40 13.86 -7.49
CA ARG A 88 20.31 13.39 -8.88
C ARG A 88 18.94 12.77 -9.18
N MET A 89 18.26 12.16 -8.21
CA MET A 89 16.91 11.64 -8.39
C MET A 89 15.89 12.75 -8.62
N SER A 90 16.10 13.96 -8.09
CA SER A 90 15.22 15.10 -8.38
C SER A 90 15.40 15.65 -9.81
N GLN A 91 16.53 15.35 -10.48
CA GLN A 91 16.81 15.78 -11.85
C GLN A 91 16.39 14.74 -12.91
N SER A 92 16.00 13.53 -12.51
CA SER A 92 15.81 12.39 -13.40
C SER A 92 14.46 12.33 -14.14
N GLY A 93 13.57 13.32 -13.92
CA GLY A 93 12.21 13.36 -14.51
C GLY A 93 11.19 12.46 -13.82
N TYR A 94 11.56 11.84 -12.68
CA TYR A 94 10.64 11.10 -11.83
C TYR A 94 9.95 12.00 -10.81
N SER A 95 8.93 11.45 -10.11
CA SER A 95 8.30 12.16 -8.99
C SER A 95 9.33 12.58 -7.95
N SER A 96 9.33 13.83 -7.57
CA SER A 96 10.35 14.45 -6.74
C SER A 96 9.76 15.58 -5.88
N MET A 97 10.32 15.81 -4.69
CA MET A 97 10.07 17.02 -3.91
C MET A 97 11.10 18.13 -4.19
N PHE A 98 12.03 17.89 -5.12
CA PHE A 98 13.04 18.84 -5.59
C PHE A 98 14.03 19.33 -4.51
N ILE A 99 14.55 18.38 -3.71
CA ILE A 99 15.61 18.67 -2.75
C ILE A 99 16.91 19.09 -3.44
N MET A 100 17.64 19.99 -2.79
CA MET A 100 18.90 20.52 -3.34
C MET A 100 20.11 19.82 -2.71
N LEU A 101 21.19 19.73 -3.47
CA LEU A 101 22.45 19.15 -3.01
C LEU A 101 22.97 19.90 -1.79
N ASN A 102 23.38 19.16 -0.75
CA ASN A 102 23.88 19.65 0.54
C ASN A 102 22.85 20.41 1.41
N ASP A 103 21.58 20.49 1.01
CA ASP A 103 20.54 20.98 1.91
C ASP A 103 20.40 20.03 3.11
N GLN A 104 19.91 20.58 4.20
CA GLN A 104 19.50 19.80 5.38
C GLN A 104 17.97 19.80 5.43
N VAL A 105 17.38 18.60 5.32
CA VAL A 105 15.92 18.41 5.29
C VAL A 105 15.53 17.49 6.44
N SER A 106 14.46 17.86 7.15
CA SER A 106 13.97 17.04 8.27
C SER A 106 13.40 15.69 7.81
N VAL A 107 13.51 14.69 8.65
CA VAL A 107 12.86 13.39 8.45
C VAL A 107 11.36 13.57 8.19
N GLU A 108 10.71 14.51 8.92
CA GLU A 108 9.29 14.83 8.74
C GLU A 108 8.99 15.31 7.31
N ASP A 109 9.78 16.25 6.79
CA ASP A 109 9.55 16.81 5.46
C ASP A 109 9.88 15.82 4.36
N LEU A 110 10.91 14.97 4.54
CA LEU A 110 11.19 13.87 3.62
C LEU A 110 10.05 12.85 3.60
N LEU A 111 9.48 12.48 4.75
CA LEU A 111 8.29 11.62 4.83
C LEU A 111 7.09 12.25 4.11
N LYS A 112 6.83 13.55 4.30
CA LYS A 112 5.79 14.28 3.55
C LYS A 112 6.07 14.24 2.05
N GLY A 113 7.31 14.43 1.62
CA GLY A 113 7.71 14.32 0.21
C GLY A 113 7.46 12.94 -0.38
N ILE A 114 7.70 11.88 0.38
CA ILE A 114 7.39 10.51 -0.05
C ILE A 114 5.88 10.29 -0.15
N ILE A 115 5.13 10.64 0.89
CA ILE A 115 3.71 10.29 1.02
C ILE A 115 2.84 11.12 0.06
N ILE A 116 3.13 12.42 -0.12
CA ILE A 116 2.29 13.35 -0.87
C ILE A 116 2.60 13.32 -2.36
N VAL A 117 3.89 13.42 -2.71
CA VAL A 117 4.32 13.53 -4.12
C VAL A 117 5.06 12.31 -4.62
N SER A 118 5.18 11.26 -3.80
CA SER A 118 5.93 10.05 -4.15
C SER A 118 7.39 10.35 -4.55
N GLY A 119 8.07 11.30 -3.84
CA GLY A 119 9.41 11.76 -4.14
C GLY A 119 10.45 10.64 -4.11
N ASN A 120 11.11 10.39 -5.24
CA ASN A 120 12.21 9.42 -5.31
C ASN A 120 13.45 9.94 -4.60
N ASP A 121 13.72 11.22 -4.74
CA ASP A 121 14.80 11.95 -4.07
C ASP A 121 14.67 11.88 -2.54
N ALA A 122 13.48 12.15 -2.00
CA ALA A 122 13.20 12.04 -0.58
C ALA A 122 13.37 10.60 -0.07
N CYS A 123 12.94 9.61 -0.85
CA CYS A 123 13.08 8.20 -0.49
C CYS A 123 14.55 7.77 -0.40
N VAL A 124 15.39 8.21 -1.34
CA VAL A 124 16.83 7.94 -1.32
C VAL A 124 17.50 8.67 -0.16
N ALA A 125 17.14 9.94 0.08
CA ALA A 125 17.69 10.72 1.18
C ALA A 125 17.40 10.06 2.54
N LEU A 126 16.17 9.63 2.79
CA LEU A 126 15.81 8.90 4.02
C LEU A 126 16.58 7.58 4.16
N ALA A 127 16.66 6.79 3.08
CA ALA A 127 17.35 5.52 3.13
C ALA A 127 18.86 5.67 3.41
N GLU A 128 19.48 6.74 2.92
CA GLU A 128 20.91 7.03 3.17
C GLU A 128 21.16 7.68 4.54
N GLY A 129 20.22 8.53 5.00
CA GLY A 129 20.38 9.25 6.26
C GLY A 129 20.10 8.41 7.51
N LEU A 130 19.26 7.37 7.39
CA LEU A 130 18.85 6.51 8.49
C LEU A 130 19.48 5.11 8.46
N SER A 131 20.51 4.87 7.62
CA SER A 131 21.18 3.56 7.48
C SER A 131 22.50 3.46 8.25
#